data_40767200c6a393e411905fc165ef9a12
#
_entry.id   40767200c6a393e411905fc165ef9a12
#
_cell.length_a   1.000
_cell.length_b   1.000
_cell.length_c   1.000
_cell.angle_alpha   90.00
_cell.angle_beta   90.00
_cell.angle_gamma   90.00
#
_symmetry.space_group_name_H-M   'P 1'
#
loop_
_entity.id
_entity.type
_entity.pdbx_description
1 polymer ?
#
loop_
_entity_poly.entity_id
_entity_poly.type
_entity_poly.pdbx_seq_one_letter_code
_entity_poly.pdbx_strand_id
1 'polypeptide(L)'
;MSRTGNFFFASRNQPNYAWWRPLAEILAVVVLAVLFTGVLGLTLEAAGVDTSSGAADKYFGYGSVIVEILAVLVAVRFIGRRPVSSVFTGQPGTKPWVPFAAFAVALVVISVVMSLVGVYGYGASWGQVVGNIGADFPVELVALALAALAEEMAFRGVFLQAFTAWTRNPVIGALLAAVPFILVHPQAYGSPVGIVHYFADALLFTLLVWVFNGIWVAVAVHLAWNTFGTVQDLGLPVSCLLYTS
;
A
#
# COMPACT_ATOMS: atom_id res chain seq x y z
N MET A 1 16.00 -19.09 7.77
CA MET A 1 16.62 -18.03 6.91
C MET A 1 17.69 -17.33 7.71
N SER A 2 18.89 -17.15 7.16
CA SER A 2 19.93 -16.34 7.82
C SER A 2 19.44 -14.89 7.93
N ARG A 3 19.77 -14.17 9.02
CA ARG A 3 19.36 -12.77 9.19
C ARG A 3 19.93 -11.82 8.13
N THR A 4 21.04 -12.19 7.51
CA THR A 4 21.81 -11.35 6.57
C THR A 4 21.17 -11.14 5.20
N GLY A 5 20.23 -11.96 4.76
CA GLY A 5 19.49 -11.75 3.48
C GLY A 5 18.02 -11.47 3.66
N ASN A 6 17.54 -11.36 4.90
CA ASN A 6 16.14 -11.25 5.20
C ASN A 6 15.65 -9.80 5.06
N PHE A 7 14.57 -9.60 4.29
CA PHE A 7 13.95 -8.32 4.04
C PHE A 7 13.59 -7.55 5.33
N PHE A 8 13.05 -8.24 6.34
CA PHE A 8 12.64 -7.63 7.61
C PHE A 8 13.79 -6.95 8.37
N PHE A 9 15.00 -7.44 8.20
CA PHE A 9 16.19 -6.90 8.87
C PHE A 9 17.02 -6.00 7.97
N ALA A 10 16.52 -5.64 6.77
CA ALA A 10 17.29 -4.87 5.80
C ALA A 10 17.76 -3.52 6.36
N SER A 11 16.94 -2.81 7.14
CA SER A 11 17.34 -1.57 7.80
C SER A 11 18.43 -1.80 8.86
N ARG A 12 18.31 -2.90 9.66
CA ARG A 12 19.25 -3.20 10.74
C ARG A 12 20.60 -3.71 10.24
N ASN A 13 20.61 -4.44 9.13
CA ASN A 13 21.81 -5.09 8.58
C ASN A 13 22.72 -4.13 7.81
N GLN A 14 22.44 -2.84 7.83
CA GLN A 14 23.30 -1.84 7.18
C GLN A 14 24.58 -1.58 8.00
N PRO A 15 25.73 -1.39 7.34
CA PRO A 15 26.98 -1.08 8.03
C PRO A 15 26.91 0.17 8.91
N ASN A 16 26.07 1.13 8.50
CA ASN A 16 25.87 2.40 9.18
C ASN A 16 24.64 2.41 10.11
N TYR A 17 24.15 1.23 10.56
CA TYR A 17 23.00 1.18 11.44
C TYR A 17 23.27 1.93 12.75
N ALA A 18 22.32 2.79 13.11
CA ALA A 18 22.23 3.42 14.42
C ALA A 18 20.76 3.30 14.90
N TRP A 19 20.54 3.07 16.18
CA TRP A 19 19.21 2.79 16.73
C TRP A 19 18.14 3.86 16.43
N TRP A 20 18.54 5.12 16.33
CA TRP A 20 17.66 6.27 16.04
C TRP A 20 17.36 6.44 14.55
N ARG A 21 18.19 5.87 13.66
CA ARG A 21 18.10 6.10 12.21
C ARG A 21 16.80 5.57 11.60
N PRO A 22 16.27 4.39 11.96
CA PRO A 22 14.97 3.94 11.50
C PRO A 22 13.82 4.91 11.90
N LEU A 23 13.89 5.52 13.09
CA LEU A 23 12.90 6.52 13.50
C LEU A 23 13.00 7.78 12.65
N ALA A 24 14.21 8.29 12.44
CA ALA A 24 14.44 9.46 11.59
C ALA A 24 13.99 9.20 10.15
N GLU A 25 14.15 7.98 9.64
CA GLU A 25 13.68 7.57 8.32
C GLU A 25 12.15 7.58 8.24
N ILE A 26 11.44 7.02 9.23
CA ILE A 26 9.97 7.09 9.33
C ILE A 26 9.52 8.56 9.35
N LEU A 27 10.08 9.37 10.23
CA LEU A 27 9.73 10.78 10.35
C LEU A 27 9.97 11.54 9.04
N ALA A 28 11.09 11.25 8.37
CA ALA A 28 11.41 11.85 7.08
C ALA A 28 10.40 11.47 6.00
N VAL A 29 9.96 10.21 5.92
CA VAL A 29 8.90 9.79 4.98
C VAL A 29 7.63 10.60 5.21
N VAL A 30 7.16 10.67 6.46
CA VAL A 30 5.93 11.41 6.79
C VAL A 30 6.06 12.90 6.47
N VAL A 31 7.14 13.54 6.91
CA VAL A 31 7.36 14.98 6.68
C VAL A 31 7.52 15.30 5.19
N LEU A 32 8.30 14.50 4.46
CA LEU A 32 8.50 14.72 3.03
C LEU A 32 7.23 14.45 2.22
N ALA A 33 6.45 13.41 2.56
CA ALA A 33 5.17 13.16 1.90
C ALA A 33 4.23 14.36 2.07
N VAL A 34 4.06 14.88 3.28
CA VAL A 34 3.23 16.06 3.56
C VAL A 34 3.75 17.30 2.82
N LEU A 35 5.06 17.55 2.88
CA LEU A 35 5.66 18.72 2.21
C LEU A 35 5.53 18.63 0.69
N PHE A 36 5.80 17.48 0.10
CA PHE A 36 5.75 17.31 -1.35
C PHE A 36 4.30 17.39 -1.87
N THR A 37 3.34 16.78 -1.15
CA THR A 37 1.92 16.88 -1.49
C THR A 37 1.44 18.32 -1.35
N GLY A 38 1.84 19.03 -0.29
CA GLY A 38 1.52 20.45 -0.12
C GLY A 38 2.09 21.32 -1.23
N VAL A 39 3.36 21.11 -1.61
CA VAL A 39 3.98 21.85 -2.74
C VAL A 39 3.26 21.53 -4.05
N LEU A 40 2.88 20.27 -4.30
CA LEU A 40 2.11 19.89 -5.47
C LEU A 40 0.77 20.64 -5.52
N GLY A 41 0.01 20.62 -4.41
CA GLY A 41 -1.28 21.32 -4.31
C GLY A 41 -1.15 22.81 -4.57
N LEU A 42 -0.23 23.49 -3.86
CA LEU A 42 0.02 24.93 -4.05
C LEU A 42 0.45 25.28 -5.49
N THR A 43 1.22 24.41 -6.13
CA THR A 43 1.66 24.63 -7.51
C THR A 43 0.49 24.54 -8.50
N LEU A 44 -0.38 23.54 -8.30
CA LEU A 44 -1.58 23.38 -9.13
C LEU A 44 -2.58 24.52 -8.91
N GLU A 45 -2.80 24.94 -7.67
CA GLU A 45 -3.64 26.08 -7.31
C GLU A 45 -3.11 27.37 -7.95
N ALA A 46 -1.80 27.64 -7.87
CA ALA A 46 -1.17 28.76 -8.51
C ALA A 46 -1.30 28.72 -10.05
N ALA A 47 -1.42 27.54 -10.64
CA ALA A 47 -1.72 27.34 -12.06
C ALA A 47 -3.22 27.47 -12.40
N GLY A 48 -4.07 27.80 -11.43
CA GLY A 48 -5.52 27.94 -11.62
C GLY A 48 -6.31 26.63 -11.64
N VAL A 49 -5.71 25.53 -11.16
CA VAL A 49 -6.37 24.22 -11.07
C VAL A 49 -7.02 24.07 -9.68
N ASP A 50 -8.35 23.96 -9.66
CA ASP A 50 -9.08 23.61 -8.43
C ASP A 50 -8.93 22.12 -8.14
N THR A 51 -8.08 21.79 -7.16
CA THR A 51 -7.81 20.41 -6.75
C THR A 51 -8.81 19.89 -5.73
N SER A 52 -9.86 20.63 -5.38
CA SER A 52 -10.83 20.24 -4.36
C SER A 52 -12.05 19.50 -4.93
N SER A 53 -12.20 19.40 -6.24
CA SER A 53 -13.39 18.82 -6.87
C SER A 53 -13.14 18.21 -8.26
N GLY A 54 -14.02 17.29 -8.62
CA GLY A 54 -14.10 16.71 -9.96
C GLY A 54 -12.87 15.95 -10.43
N ALA A 55 -12.55 16.04 -11.71
CA ALA A 55 -11.41 15.34 -12.30
C ALA A 55 -10.05 15.85 -11.77
N ALA A 56 -9.97 17.13 -11.39
CA ALA A 56 -8.73 17.70 -10.86
C ALA A 56 -8.37 17.10 -9.49
N ASP A 57 -9.34 16.87 -8.62
CA ASP A 57 -9.14 16.18 -7.33
C ASP A 57 -8.60 14.75 -7.55
N LYS A 58 -9.25 14.00 -8.46
CA LYS A 58 -8.81 12.65 -8.84
C LYS A 58 -7.34 12.62 -9.32
N TYR A 59 -6.98 13.53 -10.23
CA TYR A 59 -5.60 13.59 -10.75
C TYR A 59 -4.60 14.15 -9.74
N PHE A 60 -5.02 15.02 -8.83
CA PHE A 60 -4.22 15.43 -7.70
C PHE A 60 -3.90 14.24 -6.80
N GLY A 61 -4.89 13.39 -6.49
CA GLY A 61 -4.69 12.13 -5.77
C GLY A 61 -3.65 11.22 -6.45
N TYR A 62 -3.72 11.06 -7.77
CA TYR A 62 -2.72 10.28 -8.51
C TYR A 62 -1.31 10.90 -8.45
N GLY A 63 -1.23 12.24 -8.51
CA GLY A 63 0.04 12.96 -8.36
C GLY A 63 0.63 12.82 -6.96
N SER A 64 -0.20 12.83 -5.93
CA SER A 64 0.23 12.68 -4.53
C SER A 64 0.91 11.33 -4.27
N VAL A 65 0.46 10.26 -4.92
CA VAL A 65 1.10 8.94 -4.85
C VAL A 65 2.54 8.96 -5.39
N ILE A 66 2.77 9.68 -6.49
CA ILE A 66 4.13 9.80 -7.07
C ILE A 66 5.05 10.52 -6.10
N VAL A 67 4.58 11.62 -5.48
CA VAL A 67 5.39 12.35 -4.50
C VAL A 67 5.63 11.56 -3.21
N GLU A 68 4.71 10.65 -2.83
CA GLU A 68 4.93 9.73 -1.72
C GLU A 68 6.06 8.74 -2.04
N ILE A 69 6.08 8.14 -3.23
CA ILE A 69 7.19 7.31 -3.68
C ILE A 69 8.51 8.07 -3.59
N LEU A 70 8.55 9.30 -4.07
CA LEU A 70 9.74 10.15 -3.99
C LEU A 70 10.15 10.42 -2.54
N ALA A 71 9.21 10.68 -1.64
CA ALA A 71 9.47 10.88 -0.21
C ALA A 71 10.15 9.64 0.40
N VAL A 72 9.63 8.43 0.12
CA VAL A 72 10.25 7.18 0.58
C VAL A 72 11.65 7.02 0.02
N LEU A 73 11.86 7.23 -1.28
CA LEU A 73 13.18 7.09 -1.92
C LEU A 73 14.22 8.06 -1.32
N VAL A 74 13.84 9.31 -1.12
CA VAL A 74 14.69 10.35 -0.51
C VAL A 74 15.01 9.99 0.95
N ALA A 75 14.01 9.65 1.75
CA ALA A 75 14.20 9.27 3.15
C ALA A 75 15.14 8.07 3.29
N VAL A 76 14.91 7.01 2.53
CA VAL A 76 15.72 5.78 2.53
C VAL A 76 17.17 6.07 2.13
N ARG A 77 17.36 6.84 1.04
CA ARG A 77 18.69 7.09 0.49
C ARG A 77 19.54 8.02 1.34
N PHE A 78 18.94 9.10 1.85
CA PHE A 78 19.69 10.18 2.49
C PHE A 78 19.63 10.12 4.02
N ILE A 79 18.49 9.75 4.62
CA ILE A 79 18.33 9.67 6.07
C ILE A 79 18.64 8.25 6.57
N GLY A 80 18.02 7.23 5.96
CA GLY A 80 18.29 5.82 6.24
C GLY A 80 19.70 5.41 5.87
N ARG A 81 20.33 6.11 4.89
CA ARG A 81 21.66 5.84 4.34
C ARG A 81 21.83 4.37 3.93
N ARG A 82 20.79 3.83 3.30
CA ARG A 82 20.78 2.45 2.83
C ARG A 82 20.42 2.37 1.34
N PRO A 83 20.74 1.26 0.67
CA PRO A 83 20.38 1.07 -0.72
C PRO A 83 18.87 1.13 -0.91
N VAL A 84 18.39 1.86 -1.91
CA VAL A 84 16.97 1.94 -2.27
C VAL A 84 16.39 0.55 -2.56
N SER A 85 17.17 -0.35 -3.16
CA SER A 85 16.76 -1.74 -3.40
C SER A 85 16.32 -2.48 -2.13
N SER A 86 16.78 -2.04 -0.94
CA SER A 86 16.42 -2.66 0.33
C SER A 86 14.96 -2.47 0.74
N VAL A 87 14.22 -1.54 0.12
CA VAL A 87 12.77 -1.38 0.34
C VAL A 87 11.95 -2.31 -0.55
N PHE A 88 12.54 -2.91 -1.57
CA PHE A 88 11.84 -3.76 -2.53
C PHE A 88 12.05 -5.24 -2.29
N THR A 89 13.27 -5.66 -1.95
CA THR A 89 13.58 -7.08 -1.91
C THR A 89 14.73 -7.41 -0.95
N GLY A 90 14.63 -8.58 -0.32
CA GLY A 90 15.75 -9.25 0.34
C GLY A 90 16.53 -10.16 -0.62
N GLN A 91 17.42 -11.00 -0.08
CA GLN A 91 18.20 -11.97 -0.85
C GLN A 91 17.93 -13.40 -0.35
N PRO A 92 17.57 -14.37 -1.20
CA PRO A 92 17.25 -14.21 -2.63
C PRO A 92 15.92 -13.47 -2.84
N GLY A 93 15.83 -12.72 -3.93
CA GLY A 93 14.60 -12.01 -4.31
C GLY A 93 13.58 -12.92 -5.02
N THR A 94 12.38 -12.38 -5.21
CA THR A 94 11.28 -13.04 -5.94
C THR A 94 11.60 -13.11 -7.45
N LYS A 95 11.26 -14.24 -8.09
CA LYS A 95 11.37 -14.35 -9.54
C LYS A 95 10.43 -13.36 -10.23
N PRO A 96 10.83 -12.68 -11.34
CA PRO A 96 10.06 -11.59 -11.94
C PRO A 96 8.62 -11.93 -12.38
N TRP A 97 8.36 -13.17 -12.77
CA TRP A 97 7.01 -13.59 -13.22
C TRP A 97 6.03 -13.83 -12.06
N VAL A 98 6.53 -14.07 -10.83
CA VAL A 98 5.69 -14.42 -9.66
C VAL A 98 4.70 -13.31 -9.30
N PRO A 99 5.06 -12.01 -9.27
CA PRO A 99 4.10 -10.95 -9.00
C PRO A 99 2.95 -10.90 -10.03
N PHE A 100 3.23 -11.12 -11.30
CA PHE A 100 2.20 -11.14 -12.35
C PHE A 100 1.22 -12.32 -12.14
N ALA A 101 1.74 -13.51 -11.84
CA ALA A 101 0.91 -14.65 -11.51
C ALA A 101 0.09 -14.41 -10.24
N ALA A 102 0.70 -13.80 -9.21
CA ALA A 102 0.01 -13.46 -7.97
C ALA A 102 -1.11 -12.44 -8.19
N PHE A 103 -0.90 -11.41 -9.02
CA PHE A 103 -1.94 -10.46 -9.41
C PHE A 103 -3.12 -11.16 -10.08
N ALA A 104 -2.85 -11.97 -11.12
CA ALA A 104 -3.90 -12.65 -11.87
C ALA A 104 -4.71 -13.61 -10.97
N VAL A 105 -4.03 -14.40 -10.13
CA VAL A 105 -4.70 -15.33 -9.20
C VAL A 105 -5.50 -14.57 -8.15
N ALA A 106 -4.91 -13.54 -7.54
CA ALA A 106 -5.59 -12.73 -6.53
C ALA A 106 -6.83 -12.04 -7.11
N LEU A 107 -6.73 -11.43 -8.29
CA LEU A 107 -7.85 -10.76 -8.95
C LEU A 107 -9.01 -11.74 -9.19
N VAL A 108 -8.72 -12.94 -9.71
CA VAL A 108 -9.76 -13.97 -9.94
C VAL A 108 -10.37 -14.42 -8.61
N VAL A 109 -9.55 -14.75 -7.61
CA VAL A 109 -10.03 -15.23 -6.30
C VAL A 109 -10.87 -14.17 -5.61
N ILE A 110 -10.38 -12.93 -5.54
CA ILE A 110 -11.10 -11.81 -4.91
C ILE A 110 -12.42 -11.57 -5.65
N SER A 111 -12.40 -11.48 -6.98
CA SER A 111 -13.60 -11.25 -7.78
C SER A 111 -14.64 -12.34 -7.56
N VAL A 112 -14.25 -13.61 -7.58
CA VAL A 112 -15.18 -14.74 -7.36
C VAL A 112 -15.75 -14.72 -5.95
N VAL A 113 -14.88 -14.62 -4.92
CA VAL A 113 -15.30 -14.66 -3.52
C VAL A 113 -16.24 -13.49 -3.20
N MET A 114 -15.85 -12.28 -3.57
CA MET A 114 -16.64 -11.09 -3.27
C MET A 114 -17.93 -11.03 -4.08
N SER A 115 -17.94 -11.56 -5.32
CA SER A 115 -19.17 -11.71 -6.10
C SER A 115 -20.16 -12.67 -5.43
N LEU A 116 -19.68 -13.82 -4.95
CA LEU A 116 -20.52 -14.77 -4.23
C LEU A 116 -21.05 -14.18 -2.91
N VAL A 117 -20.21 -13.47 -2.17
CA VAL A 117 -20.63 -12.75 -0.95
C VAL A 117 -21.67 -11.69 -1.28
N GLY A 118 -21.46 -10.89 -2.35
CA GLY A 118 -22.42 -9.88 -2.79
C GLY A 118 -23.78 -10.48 -3.14
N VAL A 119 -23.80 -11.49 -4.00
CA VAL A 119 -25.06 -12.10 -4.47
C VAL A 119 -25.77 -12.88 -3.37
N TYR A 120 -25.08 -13.78 -2.68
CA TYR A 120 -25.71 -14.69 -1.73
C TYR A 120 -25.76 -14.16 -0.30
N GLY A 121 -24.83 -13.28 0.07
CA GLY A 121 -24.80 -12.67 1.41
C GLY A 121 -25.62 -11.39 1.52
N TYR A 122 -25.66 -10.58 0.46
CA TYR A 122 -26.28 -9.26 0.47
C TYR A 122 -27.40 -9.07 -0.56
N GLY A 123 -27.68 -10.08 -1.39
CA GLY A 123 -28.76 -10.03 -2.37
C GLY A 123 -28.49 -9.15 -3.60
N ALA A 124 -27.21 -8.85 -3.90
CA ALA A 124 -26.82 -8.11 -5.10
C ALA A 124 -27.20 -8.91 -6.37
N SER A 125 -27.53 -8.21 -7.45
CA SER A 125 -27.72 -8.83 -8.75
C SER A 125 -26.37 -9.11 -9.43
N TRP A 126 -26.32 -10.12 -10.29
CA TRP A 126 -25.10 -10.39 -11.09
C TRP A 126 -24.68 -9.21 -11.98
N GLY A 127 -25.64 -8.38 -12.43
CA GLY A 127 -25.36 -7.16 -13.18
C GLY A 127 -24.58 -6.12 -12.37
N GLN A 128 -24.90 -5.98 -11.10
CA GLN A 128 -24.15 -5.11 -10.17
C GLN A 128 -22.74 -5.65 -9.90
N VAL A 129 -22.59 -6.95 -9.85
CA VAL A 129 -21.32 -7.60 -9.55
C VAL A 129 -20.29 -7.49 -10.69
N VAL A 130 -20.77 -7.47 -11.94
CA VAL A 130 -19.87 -7.33 -13.11
C VAL A 130 -19.20 -5.97 -13.15
N GLY A 131 -19.80 -4.95 -12.53
CA GLY A 131 -19.25 -3.61 -12.45
C GLY A 131 -19.28 -2.84 -13.75
N ASN A 132 -18.67 -1.67 -13.73
CA ASN A 132 -18.62 -0.77 -14.89
C ASN A 132 -17.17 -0.33 -15.15
N ILE A 133 -16.66 -0.68 -16.32
CA ILE A 133 -15.30 -0.28 -16.75
C ILE A 133 -15.43 0.98 -17.59
N GLY A 134 -15.04 2.12 -17.01
CA GLY A 134 -14.98 3.41 -17.72
C GLY A 134 -13.84 3.50 -18.72
N ALA A 135 -13.90 4.49 -19.61
CA ALA A 135 -12.87 4.71 -20.62
C ALA A 135 -11.50 5.13 -20.01
N ASP A 136 -11.49 5.66 -18.80
CA ASP A 136 -10.31 6.08 -18.04
C ASP A 136 -9.69 4.96 -17.19
N PHE A 137 -10.29 3.76 -17.17
CA PHE A 137 -9.79 2.62 -16.42
C PHE A 137 -8.30 2.29 -16.62
N PRO A 138 -7.71 2.38 -17.84
CA PRO A 138 -6.27 2.16 -17.99
C PRO A 138 -5.42 3.15 -17.19
N VAL A 139 -5.84 4.41 -17.08
CA VAL A 139 -5.15 5.44 -16.27
C VAL A 139 -5.33 5.14 -14.79
N GLU A 140 -6.54 4.75 -14.38
CA GLU A 140 -6.83 4.33 -13.00
C GLU A 140 -5.98 3.12 -12.60
N LEU A 141 -5.88 2.12 -13.45
CA LEU A 141 -5.07 0.92 -13.15
C LEU A 141 -3.60 1.26 -12.92
N VAL A 142 -3.04 2.19 -13.70
CA VAL A 142 -1.67 2.68 -13.48
C VAL A 142 -1.58 3.41 -12.14
N ALA A 143 -2.53 4.28 -11.83
CA ALA A 143 -2.56 5.01 -10.57
C ALA A 143 -2.69 4.08 -9.37
N LEU A 144 -3.58 3.07 -9.43
CA LEU A 144 -3.74 2.03 -8.41
C LEU A 144 -2.46 1.20 -8.22
N ALA A 145 -1.73 0.89 -9.31
CA ALA A 145 -0.46 0.19 -9.23
C ALA A 145 0.61 1.02 -8.52
N LEU A 146 0.66 2.33 -8.81
CA LEU A 146 1.57 3.25 -8.13
C LEU A 146 1.18 3.44 -6.66
N ALA A 147 -0.12 3.51 -6.34
CA ALA A 147 -0.61 3.61 -4.97
C ALA A 147 -0.24 2.36 -4.16
N ALA A 148 -0.53 1.17 -4.66
CA ALA A 148 -0.12 -0.07 -4.01
C ALA A 148 1.40 -0.15 -3.81
N LEU A 149 2.18 0.31 -4.80
CA LEU A 149 3.65 0.38 -4.68
C LEU A 149 4.09 1.37 -3.60
N ALA A 150 3.54 2.59 -3.58
CA ALA A 150 3.88 3.62 -2.59
C ALA A 150 3.61 3.13 -1.16
N GLU A 151 2.41 2.59 -0.94
CA GLU A 151 2.02 2.07 0.37
C GLU A 151 2.90 0.89 0.81
N GLU A 152 3.16 -0.08 -0.07
CA GLU A 152 4.02 -1.21 0.28
C GLU A 152 5.48 -0.76 0.54
N MET A 153 5.98 0.22 -0.19
CA MET A 153 7.29 0.82 0.08
C MET A 153 7.33 1.51 1.44
N ALA A 154 6.32 2.30 1.77
CA ALA A 154 6.24 3.01 3.05
C ALA A 154 6.07 2.01 4.20
N PHE A 155 5.00 1.21 4.19
CA PHE A 155 4.63 0.38 5.35
C PHE A 155 5.50 -0.87 5.50
N ARG A 156 5.87 -1.55 4.41
CA ARG A 156 6.71 -2.77 4.48
C ARG A 156 8.17 -2.45 4.27
N GLY A 157 8.49 -1.54 3.35
CA GLY A 157 9.86 -1.13 3.06
C GLY A 157 10.49 -0.23 4.13
N VAL A 158 9.70 0.58 4.87
CA VAL A 158 10.22 1.48 5.91
C VAL A 158 9.70 1.12 7.31
N PHE A 159 8.40 1.25 7.59
CA PHE A 159 7.84 1.07 8.93
C PHE A 159 8.10 -0.32 9.50
N LEU A 160 7.76 -1.39 8.76
CA LEU A 160 7.97 -2.76 9.18
C LEU A 160 9.44 -3.06 9.46
N GLN A 161 10.34 -2.65 8.56
CA GLN A 161 11.77 -2.84 8.74
C GLN A 161 12.31 -2.04 9.92
N ALA A 162 11.82 -0.82 10.16
CA ALA A 162 12.20 0.01 11.29
C ALA A 162 11.78 -0.63 12.63
N PHE A 163 10.51 -1.03 12.75
CA PHE A 163 10.02 -1.68 13.97
C PHE A 163 10.67 -3.03 14.21
N THR A 164 10.94 -3.80 13.15
CA THR A 164 11.70 -5.03 13.27
C THR A 164 13.16 -4.78 13.69
N ALA A 165 13.78 -3.70 13.21
CA ALA A 165 15.15 -3.33 13.61
C ALA A 165 15.25 -3.04 15.12
N TRP A 166 14.22 -2.41 15.70
CA TRP A 166 14.18 -2.10 17.14
C TRP A 166 13.83 -3.30 18.00
N THR A 167 12.73 -3.97 17.67
CA THR A 167 12.23 -5.10 18.47
C THR A 167 13.05 -6.37 18.28
N ARG A 168 13.83 -6.47 17.19
CA ARG A 168 14.54 -7.66 16.74
C ARG A 168 13.62 -8.88 16.52
N ASN A 169 12.32 -8.61 16.43
CA ASN A 169 11.27 -9.60 16.27
C ASN A 169 10.34 -9.18 15.11
N PRO A 170 10.28 -9.93 14.00
CA PRO A 170 9.46 -9.58 12.86
C PRO A 170 7.95 -9.64 13.14
N VAL A 171 7.51 -10.47 14.08
CA VAL A 171 6.08 -10.53 14.47
C VAL A 171 5.68 -9.26 15.21
N ILE A 172 6.48 -8.83 16.19
CA ILE A 172 6.23 -7.55 16.89
C ILE A 172 6.35 -6.39 15.91
N GLY A 173 7.34 -6.42 15.02
CA GLY A 173 7.49 -5.42 13.95
C GLY A 173 6.25 -5.32 13.06
N ALA A 174 5.65 -6.46 12.68
CA ALA A 174 4.42 -6.53 11.90
C ALA A 174 3.22 -5.90 12.62
N LEU A 175 3.02 -6.26 13.89
CA LEU A 175 1.94 -5.70 14.71
C LEU A 175 2.06 -4.18 14.88
N LEU A 176 3.28 -3.69 15.13
CA LEU A 176 3.54 -2.26 15.24
C LEU A 176 3.36 -1.52 13.90
N ALA A 177 3.72 -2.14 12.77
CA ALA A 177 3.54 -1.54 11.45
C ALA A 177 2.08 -1.51 10.98
N ALA A 178 1.23 -2.40 11.50
CA ALA A 178 -0.20 -2.38 11.22
C ALA A 178 -0.90 -1.13 11.80
N VAL A 179 -0.40 -0.59 12.92
CA VAL A 179 -1.00 0.59 13.56
C VAL A 179 -0.98 1.82 12.62
N PRO A 180 0.17 2.33 12.14
CA PRO A 180 0.19 3.46 11.22
C PRO A 180 -0.54 3.14 9.90
N PHE A 181 -0.54 1.90 9.41
CA PHE A 181 -1.31 1.52 8.24
C PHE A 181 -2.82 1.77 8.45
N ILE A 182 -3.38 1.36 9.58
CA ILE A 182 -4.78 1.64 9.93
C ILE A 182 -5.01 3.15 10.07
N LEU A 183 -4.09 3.87 10.74
CA LEU A 183 -4.24 5.29 11.06
C LEU A 183 -4.33 6.20 9.83
N VAL A 184 -3.73 5.84 8.72
CA VAL A 184 -3.80 6.63 7.48
C VAL A 184 -5.00 6.27 6.59
N HIS A 185 -5.83 5.30 6.99
CA HIS A 185 -7.03 4.89 6.27
C HIS A 185 -8.28 5.35 7.02
N PRO A 186 -8.84 6.56 6.73
CA PRO A 186 -10.02 7.07 7.43
C PRO A 186 -11.22 6.13 7.38
N GLN A 187 -11.34 5.35 6.31
CA GLN A 187 -12.39 4.36 6.10
C GLN A 187 -12.39 3.27 7.19
N ALA A 188 -11.22 3.00 7.80
CA ALA A 188 -11.11 2.05 8.91
C ALA A 188 -11.98 2.46 10.12
N TYR A 189 -12.19 3.77 10.33
CA TYR A 189 -12.88 4.26 11.54
C TYR A 189 -14.40 4.25 11.44
N GLY A 190 -14.97 3.98 10.29
CA GLY A 190 -16.41 3.94 10.07
C GLY A 190 -17.13 2.82 10.84
N SER A 191 -16.40 1.74 11.19
CA SER A 191 -16.95 0.63 11.97
C SER A 191 -15.84 -0.23 12.61
N PRO A 192 -16.13 -0.99 13.68
CA PRO A 192 -15.20 -1.98 14.21
C PRO A 192 -14.73 -3.01 13.16
N VAL A 193 -15.62 -3.35 12.21
CA VAL A 193 -15.30 -4.27 11.10
C VAL A 193 -14.23 -3.66 10.20
N GLY A 194 -14.28 -2.34 9.94
CA GLY A 194 -13.27 -1.62 9.20
C GLY A 194 -11.88 -1.75 9.81
N ILE A 195 -11.76 -1.50 11.11
CA ILE A 195 -10.48 -1.64 11.82
C ILE A 195 -9.94 -3.07 11.70
N VAL A 196 -10.79 -4.08 11.90
CA VAL A 196 -10.40 -5.50 11.79
C VAL A 196 -9.95 -5.84 10.36
N HIS A 197 -10.65 -5.30 9.36
CA HIS A 197 -10.31 -5.52 7.95
C HIS A 197 -8.93 -4.94 7.60
N TYR A 198 -8.68 -3.65 7.86
CA TYR A 198 -7.38 -3.03 7.58
C TYR A 198 -6.24 -3.66 8.39
N PHE A 199 -6.54 -4.12 9.61
CA PHE A 199 -5.58 -4.89 10.38
C PHE A 199 -5.24 -6.23 9.71
N ALA A 200 -6.26 -6.94 9.23
CA ALA A 200 -6.08 -8.20 8.50
C ALA A 200 -5.27 -8.00 7.21
N ASP A 201 -5.57 -6.94 6.46
CA ASP A 201 -4.81 -6.57 5.25
C ASP A 201 -3.34 -6.26 5.57
N ALA A 202 -3.10 -5.49 6.62
CA ALA A 202 -1.74 -5.18 7.06
C ALA A 202 -0.94 -6.45 7.38
N LEU A 203 -1.55 -7.44 8.03
CA LEU A 203 -0.92 -8.71 8.35
C LEU A 203 -0.78 -9.61 7.12
N LEU A 204 -1.79 -9.67 6.24
CA LEU A 204 -1.75 -10.44 5.00
C LEU A 204 -0.59 -9.98 4.11
N PHE A 205 -0.48 -8.68 3.84
CA PHE A 205 0.60 -8.16 3.02
C PHE A 205 1.98 -8.37 3.69
N THR A 206 2.05 -8.26 5.03
CA THR A 206 3.28 -8.60 5.76
C THR A 206 3.63 -10.09 5.64
N LEU A 207 2.64 -10.99 5.67
CA LEU A 207 2.84 -12.43 5.45
C LEU A 207 3.37 -12.71 4.03
N LEU A 208 2.83 -12.03 3.02
CA LEU A 208 3.34 -12.15 1.65
C LEU A 208 4.79 -11.67 1.54
N VAL A 209 5.12 -10.55 2.18
CA VAL A 209 6.50 -10.08 2.29
C VAL A 209 7.41 -11.09 2.97
N TRP A 210 6.92 -11.78 4.00
CA TRP A 210 7.67 -12.82 4.68
C TRP A 210 7.96 -14.03 3.77
N VAL A 211 6.91 -14.52 3.12
CA VAL A 211 7.02 -15.72 2.25
C VAL A 211 7.92 -15.45 1.05
N PHE A 212 7.79 -14.28 0.42
CA PHE A 212 8.47 -13.94 -0.83
C PHE A 212 9.74 -13.09 -0.63
N ASN A 213 10.08 -12.77 0.62
CA ASN A 213 11.25 -11.98 1.00
C ASN A 213 11.38 -10.64 0.23
N GLY A 214 10.26 -9.94 0.06
CA GLY A 214 10.17 -8.66 -0.65
C GLY A 214 8.73 -8.23 -0.92
N ILE A 215 8.54 -6.98 -1.34
CA ILE A 215 7.20 -6.37 -1.44
C ILE A 215 6.45 -6.73 -2.73
N TRP A 216 7.09 -7.25 -3.77
CA TRP A 216 6.49 -7.34 -5.11
C TRP A 216 5.21 -8.17 -5.18
N VAL A 217 5.11 -9.26 -4.40
CA VAL A 217 3.89 -10.07 -4.34
C VAL A 217 2.81 -9.36 -3.50
N ALA A 218 3.20 -8.68 -2.44
CA ALA A 218 2.27 -7.84 -1.67
C ALA A 218 1.70 -6.72 -2.54
N VAL A 219 2.53 -5.99 -3.29
CA VAL A 219 2.08 -4.98 -4.28
C VAL A 219 1.09 -5.58 -5.30
N ALA A 220 1.38 -6.77 -5.82
CA ALA A 220 0.53 -7.43 -6.80
C ALA A 220 -0.85 -7.81 -6.25
N VAL A 221 -0.90 -8.36 -5.05
CA VAL A 221 -2.17 -8.73 -4.38
C VAL A 221 -2.94 -7.48 -3.94
N HIS A 222 -2.24 -6.46 -3.44
CA HIS A 222 -2.82 -5.17 -3.10
C HIS A 222 -3.43 -4.47 -4.32
N LEU A 223 -2.70 -4.45 -5.45
CA LEU A 223 -3.24 -3.93 -6.71
C LEU A 223 -4.50 -4.70 -7.14
N ALA A 224 -4.52 -6.03 -7.02
CA ALA A 224 -5.70 -6.83 -7.36
C ALA A 224 -6.90 -6.46 -6.48
N TRP A 225 -6.68 -6.21 -5.19
CA TRP A 225 -7.71 -5.74 -4.26
C TRP A 225 -8.25 -4.37 -4.66
N ASN A 226 -7.38 -3.41 -4.90
CA ASN A 226 -7.77 -2.05 -5.32
C ASN A 226 -8.49 -2.06 -6.69
N THR A 227 -8.03 -2.88 -7.63
CA THR A 227 -8.66 -3.05 -8.95
C THR A 227 -10.08 -3.61 -8.81
N PHE A 228 -10.27 -4.61 -7.94
CA PHE A 228 -11.58 -5.13 -7.65
C PHE A 228 -12.52 -4.05 -7.12
N GLY A 229 -12.11 -3.27 -6.10
CA GLY A 229 -12.91 -2.19 -5.53
C GLY A 229 -13.31 -1.11 -6.54
N THR A 230 -12.44 -0.83 -7.53
CA THR A 230 -12.71 0.16 -8.56
C THR A 230 -13.68 -0.34 -9.65
N VAL A 231 -13.61 -1.62 -10.01
CA VAL A 231 -14.39 -2.19 -11.13
C VAL A 231 -15.76 -2.67 -10.70
N GLN A 232 -15.91 -3.15 -9.46
CA GLN A 232 -17.14 -3.77 -9.00
C GLN A 232 -17.92 -2.87 -8.05
N ASP A 233 -18.99 -2.24 -8.55
CA ASP A 233 -20.01 -1.64 -7.71
C ASP A 233 -21.00 -2.73 -7.27
N LEU A 234 -20.74 -3.32 -6.11
CA LEU A 234 -21.57 -4.40 -5.57
C LEU A 234 -22.86 -3.91 -4.92
N GLY A 235 -23.12 -2.59 -4.88
CA GLY A 235 -24.28 -2.04 -4.19
C GLY A 235 -24.37 -2.44 -2.70
N LEU A 236 -23.27 -2.92 -2.14
CA LEU A 236 -23.19 -3.34 -0.75
C LEU A 236 -23.18 -2.11 0.16
N PRO A 237 -23.80 -2.16 1.35
CA PRO A 237 -23.71 -1.07 2.30
C PRO A 237 -22.24 -0.72 2.55
N VAL A 238 -21.91 0.56 2.49
CA VAL A 238 -20.54 1.12 2.69
C VAL A 238 -19.85 0.58 3.93
N SER A 239 -20.63 0.23 4.96
CA SER A 239 -20.15 -0.41 6.18
C SER A 239 -19.55 -1.81 5.99
N CYS A 240 -19.78 -2.45 4.86
CA CYS A 240 -19.32 -3.80 4.57
C CYS A 240 -18.21 -3.86 3.51
N LEU A 241 -18.19 -2.87 2.62
CA LEU A 241 -17.14 -2.71 1.61
C LEU A 241 -16.52 -1.33 1.81
N LEU A 242 -15.31 -1.32 2.24
CA LEU A 242 -14.56 -0.16 2.70
C LEU A 242 -14.14 0.81 1.59
N TYR A 243 -14.86 0.85 0.50
CA TYR A 243 -14.63 1.75 -0.62
C TYR A 243 -15.89 2.47 -1.05
N THR A 244 -16.10 3.65 -0.49
CA THR A 244 -16.67 4.76 -1.23
C THR A 244 -15.97 6.02 -0.79
N SER A 245 -15.34 6.65 -1.78
CA SER A 245 -14.76 8.00 -1.87
C SER A 245 -15.12 8.96 -0.76
#